data_6d028a9e4410766ba8002d995d59e4f0
#
_entry.id   6d028a9e4410766ba8002d995d59e4f0
#
_cell.length_a   1.000
_cell.length_b   1.000
_cell.length_c   1.000
_cell.angle_alpha   90.00
_cell.angle_beta   90.00
_cell.angle_gamma   90.00
#
_symmetry.space_group_name_H-M   'P 1'
#
loop_
_entity.id
_entity.type
_entity.pdbx_description
1 polymer ?
#
loop_
_entity_poly.entity_id
_entity_poly.type
_entity_poly.pdbx_seq_one_letter_code
_entity_poly.pdbx_strand_id
1 'polypeptide(L)'
;PTGFADVFTSIEVITQYFVKPSIFILFVGMFYGVANRTGALKKVVDKIFSITKKRRFIFLILTILFYALTTALTGMHIRLFMFMPLSIAVLTKLKYNKVQSILATVGASTIGLIGEISNSIIKTMGNFEGNTYIWVKVGLLVILVLLTILYAIKVNAKKEKQEKQEKIEETE
;
A
#
# COMPACT_ATOMS: atom_id res chain seq x y z
N PRO A 1 -3.57 22.77 -35.61
CA PRO A 1 -2.23 22.40 -36.14
C PRO A 1 -1.26 22.34 -34.98
N THR A 2 -0.85 21.13 -34.64
CA THR A 2 0.18 20.87 -33.64
C THR A 2 1.53 21.25 -34.26
N GLY A 3 2.17 22.31 -33.73
CA GLY A 3 3.44 22.80 -34.20
C GLY A 3 4.63 22.11 -33.48
N PHE A 4 5.84 22.29 -34.03
CA PHE A 4 7.07 21.81 -33.39
C PHE A 4 7.21 22.31 -31.94
N ALA A 5 6.71 23.50 -31.62
CA ALA A 5 6.69 24.05 -30.27
C ALA A 5 5.89 23.19 -29.28
N ASP A 6 4.79 22.57 -29.70
CA ASP A 6 3.95 21.73 -28.84
C ASP A 6 4.68 20.44 -28.42
N VAL A 7 5.59 19.94 -29.26
CA VAL A 7 6.42 18.77 -28.94
C VAL A 7 7.37 19.11 -27.79
N PHE A 8 8.06 20.24 -27.85
CA PHE A 8 8.97 20.69 -26.78
C PHE A 8 8.22 20.96 -25.48
N THR A 9 7.06 21.64 -25.56
CA THR A 9 6.22 21.89 -24.38
C THR A 9 5.70 20.58 -23.77
N SER A 10 5.36 19.60 -24.59
CA SER A 10 4.92 18.27 -24.10
C SER A 10 6.05 17.54 -23.38
N ILE A 11 7.30 17.59 -23.90
CA ILE A 11 8.46 17.01 -23.26
C ILE A 11 8.73 17.67 -21.91
N GLU A 12 8.63 19.00 -21.83
CA GLU A 12 8.82 19.75 -20.60
C GLU A 12 7.77 19.35 -19.54
N VAL A 13 6.49 19.32 -19.91
CA VAL A 13 5.40 18.92 -19.03
C VAL A 13 5.57 17.49 -18.53
N ILE A 14 5.87 16.55 -19.43
CA ILE A 14 6.11 15.15 -19.08
C ILE A 14 7.30 15.04 -18.11
N THR A 15 8.39 15.73 -18.41
CA THR A 15 9.60 15.73 -17.58
C THR A 15 9.29 16.24 -16.17
N GLN A 16 8.57 17.36 -16.04
CA GLN A 16 8.15 17.88 -14.73
C GLN A 16 7.25 16.92 -13.96
N TYR A 17 6.39 16.19 -14.68
CA TYR A 17 5.48 15.22 -14.06
C TYR A 17 6.23 14.02 -13.46
N PHE A 18 7.30 13.57 -14.10
CA PHE A 18 8.10 12.43 -13.63
C PHE A 18 9.22 12.81 -12.65
N VAL A 19 9.80 13.99 -12.79
CA VAL A 19 10.93 14.43 -11.95
C VAL A 19 10.53 14.52 -10.48
N LYS A 20 9.38 15.11 -10.16
CA LYS A 20 8.93 15.26 -8.77
C LYS A 20 8.79 13.94 -8.02
N PRO A 21 8.03 12.93 -8.52
CA PRO A 21 7.95 11.63 -7.85
C PRO A 21 9.28 10.88 -7.85
N SER A 22 10.11 11.00 -8.90
CA SER A 22 11.42 10.34 -8.96
C SER A 22 12.37 10.87 -7.89
N ILE A 23 12.47 12.18 -7.73
CA ILE A 23 13.26 12.80 -6.66
C ILE A 23 12.76 12.34 -5.29
N PHE A 24 11.45 12.32 -5.07
CA PHE A 24 10.88 11.86 -3.81
C PHE A 24 11.26 10.40 -3.49
N ILE A 25 11.15 9.50 -4.46
CA ILE A 25 11.53 8.09 -4.30
C ILE A 25 13.02 7.96 -3.99
N LEU A 26 13.87 8.75 -4.65
CA LEU A 26 15.30 8.77 -4.41
C LEU A 26 15.64 9.22 -2.99
N PHE A 27 15.01 10.28 -2.48
CA PHE A 27 15.16 10.72 -1.10
C PHE A 27 14.69 9.67 -0.09
N VAL A 28 13.56 9.01 -0.35
CA VAL A 28 13.06 7.90 0.47
C VAL A 28 14.08 6.76 0.51
N GLY A 29 14.65 6.39 -0.65
CA GLY A 29 15.69 5.36 -0.74
C GLY A 29 16.95 5.72 0.06
N MET A 30 17.42 6.96 -0.05
CA MET A 30 18.55 7.46 0.75
C MET A 30 18.26 7.44 2.24
N PHE A 31 17.08 7.90 2.66
CA PHE A 31 16.65 7.87 4.06
C PHE A 31 16.67 6.45 4.63
N TYR A 32 16.09 5.48 3.93
CA TYR A 32 16.10 4.09 4.37
C TYR A 32 17.51 3.48 4.34
N GLY A 33 18.36 3.88 3.38
CA GLY A 33 19.76 3.47 3.34
C GLY A 33 20.52 3.90 4.60
N VAL A 34 20.39 5.16 5.00
CA VAL A 34 21.00 5.70 6.23
C VAL A 34 20.39 5.08 7.47
N ALA A 35 19.05 4.99 7.55
CA ALA A 35 18.35 4.42 8.70
C ALA A 35 18.71 2.93 8.93
N ASN A 36 18.98 2.20 7.84
CA ASN A 36 19.43 0.80 7.94
C ASN A 36 20.89 0.70 8.43
N ARG A 37 21.79 1.54 7.90
CA ARG A 37 23.20 1.58 8.33
C ARG A 37 23.37 1.98 9.79
N THR A 38 22.58 2.91 10.28
CA THR A 38 22.60 3.37 11.69
C THR A 38 21.88 2.41 12.64
N GLY A 39 21.20 1.39 12.13
CA GLY A 39 20.38 0.48 12.94
C GLY A 39 19.09 1.11 13.48
N ALA A 40 18.79 2.37 13.12
CA ALA A 40 17.58 3.07 13.55
C ALA A 40 16.32 2.35 13.06
N LEU A 41 16.31 1.91 11.79
CA LEU A 41 15.21 1.16 11.21
C LEU A 41 14.90 -0.10 12.01
N LYS A 42 15.95 -0.87 12.38
CA LYS A 42 15.80 -2.08 13.18
C LYS A 42 15.16 -1.78 14.54
N LYS A 43 15.62 -0.74 15.24
CA LYS A 43 15.04 -0.33 16.54
C LYS A 43 13.56 0.04 16.44
N VAL A 44 13.17 0.78 15.40
CA VAL A 44 11.77 1.16 15.17
C VAL A 44 10.92 -0.08 14.86
N VAL A 45 11.38 -0.96 13.97
CA VAL A 45 10.69 -2.21 13.63
C VAL A 45 10.55 -3.09 14.87
N ASP A 46 11.60 -3.21 15.70
CA ASP A 46 11.58 -4.01 16.93
C ASP A 46 10.59 -3.47 17.95
N LYS A 47 10.52 -2.15 18.09
CA LYS A 47 9.55 -1.49 18.98
C LYS A 47 8.12 -1.73 18.53
N ILE A 48 7.82 -1.53 17.25
CA ILE A 48 6.49 -1.79 16.69
C ILE A 48 6.14 -3.28 16.84
N PHE A 49 7.07 -4.18 16.52
CA PHE A 49 6.90 -5.61 16.67
C PHE A 49 6.57 -6.02 18.11
N SER A 50 7.27 -5.48 19.11
CA SER A 50 7.04 -5.81 20.53
C SER A 50 5.61 -5.49 20.98
N ILE A 51 5.06 -4.39 20.47
CA ILE A 51 3.68 -3.96 20.77
C ILE A 51 2.66 -4.84 20.05
N THR A 52 2.98 -5.25 18.82
CA THR A 52 2.01 -5.83 17.89
C THR A 52 2.02 -7.37 17.86
N LYS A 53 3.09 -8.01 18.36
CA LYS A 53 3.26 -9.48 18.29
C LYS A 53 2.08 -10.29 18.87
N LYS A 54 1.41 -9.78 19.91
CA LYS A 54 0.25 -10.44 20.54
C LYS A 54 -1.02 -10.34 19.67
N ARG A 55 -1.11 -9.36 18.80
CA ARG A 55 -2.29 -9.07 17.97
C ARG A 55 -1.90 -8.90 16.48
N ARG A 56 -1.05 -9.82 16.00
CA ARG A 56 -0.49 -9.76 14.64
C ARG A 56 -1.55 -9.56 13.54
N PHE A 57 -2.69 -10.23 13.69
CA PHE A 57 -3.77 -10.18 12.71
C PHE A 57 -4.46 -8.81 12.68
N ILE A 58 -4.68 -8.21 13.85
CA ILE A 58 -5.27 -6.85 13.94
C ILE A 58 -4.35 -5.84 13.26
N PHE A 59 -3.04 -5.99 13.42
CA PHE A 59 -2.07 -5.11 12.76
C PHE A 59 -2.11 -5.22 11.24
N LEU A 60 -2.27 -6.43 10.68
CA LEU A 60 -2.40 -6.62 9.24
C LEU A 60 -3.65 -5.89 8.71
N ILE A 61 -4.81 -6.10 9.35
CA ILE A 61 -6.06 -5.42 8.97
C ILE A 61 -5.93 -3.90 9.10
N LEU A 62 -5.34 -3.43 10.20
CA LEU A 62 -5.13 -2.00 10.43
C LEU A 62 -4.23 -1.39 9.35
N THR A 63 -3.19 -2.11 8.93
CA THR A 63 -2.30 -1.69 7.85
C THR A 63 -3.07 -1.57 6.52
N ILE A 64 -3.86 -2.58 6.16
CA ILE A 64 -4.70 -2.54 4.94
C ILE A 64 -5.65 -1.35 4.98
N LEU A 65 -6.37 -1.17 6.09
CA LEU A 65 -7.30 -0.04 6.25
C LEU A 65 -6.59 1.30 6.20
N PHE A 66 -5.44 1.43 6.87
CA PHE A 66 -4.66 2.66 6.89
C PHE A 66 -4.25 3.08 5.48
N TYR A 67 -3.66 2.17 4.69
CA TYR A 67 -3.24 2.49 3.33
C TYR A 67 -4.42 2.76 2.40
N ALA A 68 -5.47 1.93 2.45
CA ALA A 68 -6.64 2.09 1.61
C ALA A 68 -7.39 3.40 1.90
N LEU A 69 -7.67 3.69 3.17
CA LEU A 69 -8.39 4.90 3.57
C LEU A 69 -7.58 6.17 3.33
N THR A 70 -6.29 6.17 3.69
CA THR A 70 -5.46 7.36 3.48
C THR A 70 -5.36 7.68 1.99
N THR A 71 -5.19 6.68 1.13
CA THR A 71 -5.15 6.91 -0.32
C THR A 71 -6.50 7.36 -0.86
N ALA A 72 -7.60 6.72 -0.42
CA ALA A 72 -8.95 7.08 -0.88
C ALA A 72 -9.34 8.51 -0.52
N LEU A 73 -8.95 8.98 0.68
CA LEU A 73 -9.28 10.32 1.14
C LEU A 73 -8.37 11.41 0.58
N THR A 74 -7.08 11.12 0.41
CA THR A 74 -6.09 12.15 0.08
C THR A 74 -5.60 12.10 -1.35
N GLY A 75 -5.78 10.97 -2.06
CA GLY A 75 -5.16 10.73 -3.37
C GLY A 75 -3.62 10.69 -3.36
N MET A 76 -3.02 10.76 -2.17
CA MET A 76 -1.56 10.93 -2.01
C MET A 76 -0.82 9.57 -1.96
N HIS A 77 -1.13 8.65 -2.87
CA HIS A 77 -0.50 7.33 -2.90
C HIS A 77 1.04 7.39 -2.95
N ILE A 78 1.62 8.34 -3.71
CA ILE A 78 3.08 8.48 -3.83
C ILE A 78 3.73 8.80 -2.47
N ARG A 79 3.10 9.64 -1.64
CA ARG A 79 3.66 9.99 -0.32
C ARG A 79 3.65 8.82 0.66
N LEU A 80 2.73 7.88 0.49
CA LEU A 80 2.65 6.67 1.31
C LEU A 80 3.79 5.69 1.04
N PHE A 81 4.46 5.78 -0.12
CA PHE A 81 5.67 4.98 -0.40
C PHE A 81 6.76 5.16 0.67
N MET A 82 6.78 6.30 1.36
CA MET A 82 7.72 6.51 2.46
C MET A 82 7.50 5.52 3.61
N PHE A 83 6.27 5.12 3.89
CA PHE A 83 5.95 4.22 5.01
C PHE A 83 5.91 2.74 4.60
N MET A 84 5.82 2.43 3.31
CA MET A 84 5.71 1.05 2.81
C MET A 84 6.87 0.15 3.23
N PRO A 85 8.16 0.53 3.10
CA PRO A 85 9.27 -0.33 3.50
C PRO A 85 9.24 -0.65 4.99
N LEU A 86 8.86 0.31 5.84
CA LEU A 86 8.72 0.11 7.28
C LEU A 86 7.60 -0.90 7.59
N SER A 87 6.43 -0.70 7.00
CA SER A 87 5.28 -1.60 7.20
C SER A 87 5.57 -3.01 6.70
N ILE A 88 6.23 -3.16 5.55
CA ILE A 88 6.65 -4.45 5.01
C ILE A 88 7.65 -5.14 5.96
N ALA A 89 8.63 -4.39 6.49
CA ALA A 89 9.61 -4.93 7.44
C ALA A 89 8.95 -5.45 8.73
N VAL A 90 7.97 -4.70 9.27
CA VAL A 90 7.21 -5.12 10.46
C VAL A 90 6.35 -6.36 10.15
N LEU A 91 5.62 -6.38 9.05
CA LEU A 91 4.77 -7.51 8.65
C LEU A 91 5.61 -8.77 8.41
N THR A 92 6.76 -8.65 7.74
CA THR A 92 7.69 -9.77 7.52
C THR A 92 8.23 -10.30 8.85
N LYS A 93 8.54 -9.42 9.80
CA LYS A 93 8.97 -9.81 11.15
C LYS A 93 7.85 -10.49 11.95
N LEU A 94 6.59 -10.14 11.70
CA LEU A 94 5.41 -10.84 12.25
C LEU A 94 5.15 -12.20 11.59
N LYS A 95 6.08 -12.69 10.75
CA LYS A 95 6.01 -13.98 10.01
C LYS A 95 4.96 -14.01 8.89
N TYR A 96 4.50 -12.85 8.40
CA TYR A 96 3.70 -12.81 7.17
C TYR A 96 4.57 -13.07 5.93
N ASN A 97 3.99 -13.69 4.91
CA ASN A 97 4.66 -13.90 3.64
C ASN A 97 4.94 -12.54 2.95
N LYS A 98 6.03 -12.46 2.18
CA LYS A 98 6.38 -11.25 1.40
C LYS A 98 5.22 -10.78 0.52
N VAL A 99 4.53 -11.72 -0.15
CA VAL A 99 3.37 -11.40 -0.99
C VAL A 99 2.23 -10.77 -0.18
N GLN A 100 1.94 -11.30 1.02
CA GLN A 100 0.91 -10.72 1.90
C GLN A 100 1.30 -9.32 2.39
N SER A 101 2.57 -9.12 2.71
CA SER A 101 3.07 -7.82 3.18
C SER A 101 2.99 -6.77 2.06
N ILE A 102 3.32 -7.14 0.83
CA ILE A 102 3.19 -6.26 -0.35
C ILE A 102 1.71 -5.99 -0.65
N LEU A 103 0.85 -7.01 -0.61
CA LEU A 103 -0.57 -6.83 -0.84
C LEU A 103 -1.22 -5.92 0.21
N ALA A 104 -0.83 -6.06 1.49
CA ALA A 104 -1.35 -5.24 2.58
C ALA A 104 -0.90 -3.77 2.52
N THR A 105 0.17 -3.45 1.80
CA THR A 105 0.70 -2.10 1.66
C THR A 105 0.43 -1.53 0.26
N VAL A 106 1.10 -2.06 -0.76
CA VAL A 106 0.99 -1.60 -2.15
C VAL A 106 -0.41 -1.91 -2.70
N GLY A 107 -0.90 -3.15 -2.51
CA GLY A 107 -2.24 -3.55 -2.97
C GLY A 107 -3.34 -2.70 -2.32
N ALA A 108 -3.26 -2.49 -1.00
CA ALA A 108 -4.23 -1.66 -0.29
C ALA A 108 -4.21 -0.19 -0.74
N SER A 109 -3.03 0.38 -1.01
CA SER A 109 -2.92 1.75 -1.53
C SER A 109 -3.48 1.86 -2.96
N THR A 110 -3.28 0.85 -3.81
CA THR A 110 -3.86 0.81 -5.16
C THR A 110 -5.39 0.72 -5.11
N ILE A 111 -5.94 -0.09 -4.20
CA ILE A 111 -7.39 -0.17 -3.96
C ILE A 111 -7.93 1.19 -3.48
N GLY A 112 -7.21 1.86 -2.58
CA GLY A 112 -7.56 3.21 -2.15
C GLY A 112 -7.56 4.22 -3.31
N LEU A 113 -6.65 4.09 -4.28
CA LEU A 113 -6.60 4.94 -5.46
C LEU A 113 -7.84 4.75 -6.35
N ILE A 114 -8.33 3.52 -6.51
CA ILE A 114 -9.58 3.26 -7.25
C ILE A 114 -10.77 3.92 -6.54
N GLY A 115 -10.79 3.90 -5.21
CA GLY A 115 -11.82 4.53 -4.38
C GLY A 115 -11.63 6.02 -4.15
N GLU A 116 -10.62 6.66 -4.76
CA GLU A 116 -10.27 8.05 -4.50
C GLU A 116 -11.43 9.01 -4.77
N ILE A 117 -11.83 9.74 -3.73
CA ILE A 117 -12.96 10.67 -3.76
C ILE A 117 -12.54 12.01 -4.39
N SER A 118 -11.26 12.39 -4.19
CA SER A 118 -10.73 13.70 -4.57
C SER A 118 -10.52 13.85 -6.08
N ASN A 119 -10.21 12.77 -6.80
CA ASN A 119 -9.86 12.85 -8.23
C ASN A 119 -10.98 12.39 -9.14
N SER A 120 -11.31 13.25 -10.08
CA SER A 120 -12.49 13.19 -10.90
C SER A 120 -12.31 12.40 -12.21
N ILE A 121 -11.30 11.51 -12.32
CA ILE A 121 -11.07 10.75 -13.55
C ILE A 121 -12.34 9.99 -13.98
N ILE A 122 -12.98 9.31 -13.01
CA ILE A 122 -14.24 8.58 -13.30
C ILE A 122 -15.39 9.53 -13.61
N LYS A 123 -15.42 10.72 -12.98
CA LYS A 123 -16.41 11.76 -13.29
C LYS A 123 -16.24 12.27 -14.73
N THR A 124 -14.99 12.49 -15.15
CA THR A 124 -14.68 12.99 -16.49
C THR A 124 -14.93 11.95 -17.57
N MET A 125 -14.63 10.66 -17.28
CA MET A 125 -14.85 9.58 -18.26
C MET A 125 -16.28 9.07 -18.32
N GLY A 126 -17.03 9.12 -17.19
CA GLY A 126 -18.35 8.52 -17.08
C GLY A 126 -19.53 9.46 -17.28
N ASN A 127 -19.30 10.77 -17.45
CA ASN A 127 -20.35 11.80 -17.57
C ASN A 127 -21.43 11.71 -16.49
N PHE A 128 -21.03 11.27 -15.27
CA PHE A 128 -21.95 11.14 -14.14
C PHE A 128 -22.26 12.52 -13.56
N GLU A 129 -23.50 12.94 -13.67
CA GLU A 129 -23.99 14.14 -13.00
C GLU A 129 -24.36 13.84 -11.55
N GLY A 130 -23.92 14.70 -10.61
CA GLY A 130 -24.28 14.61 -9.21
C GLY A 130 -23.36 13.75 -8.34
N ASN A 131 -23.82 13.44 -7.12
CA ASN A 131 -23.05 12.70 -6.09
C ASN A 131 -23.10 11.17 -6.25
N THR A 132 -23.82 10.65 -7.22
CA THR A 132 -24.04 9.20 -7.40
C THR A 132 -22.73 8.47 -7.62
N TYR A 133 -21.76 9.06 -8.33
CA TYR A 133 -20.43 8.46 -8.56
C TYR A 133 -19.64 8.25 -7.28
N ILE A 134 -19.84 9.06 -6.24
CA ILE A 134 -19.15 8.92 -4.95
C ILE A 134 -19.60 7.64 -4.26
N TRP A 135 -20.89 7.37 -4.25
CA TRP A 135 -21.44 6.15 -3.65
C TRP A 135 -20.97 4.88 -4.34
N VAL A 136 -20.86 4.90 -5.67
CA VAL A 136 -20.30 3.79 -6.45
C VAL A 136 -18.83 3.56 -6.09
N LYS A 137 -18.02 4.61 -5.98
CA LYS A 137 -16.60 4.51 -5.57
C LYS A 137 -16.46 3.97 -4.16
N VAL A 138 -17.24 4.48 -3.21
CA VAL A 138 -17.22 4.01 -1.82
C VAL A 138 -17.65 2.54 -1.75
N GLY A 139 -18.69 2.16 -2.46
CA GLY A 139 -19.14 0.77 -2.53
C GLY A 139 -18.05 -0.16 -3.09
N LEU A 140 -17.42 0.23 -4.18
CA LEU A 140 -16.34 -0.53 -4.81
C LEU A 140 -15.11 -0.63 -3.88
N LEU A 141 -14.74 0.45 -3.21
CA LEU A 141 -13.66 0.46 -2.23
C LEU A 141 -13.93 -0.51 -1.09
N VAL A 142 -15.14 -0.48 -0.50
CA VAL A 142 -15.52 -1.38 0.59
C VAL A 142 -15.45 -2.84 0.15
N ILE A 143 -15.97 -3.16 -1.05
CA ILE A 143 -15.92 -4.52 -1.59
C ILE A 143 -14.48 -4.98 -1.77
N LEU A 144 -13.61 -4.17 -2.39
CA LEU A 144 -12.23 -4.52 -2.63
C LEU A 144 -11.42 -4.67 -1.34
N VAL A 145 -11.63 -3.80 -0.35
CA VAL A 145 -11.01 -3.91 0.97
C VAL A 145 -11.44 -5.20 1.67
N LEU A 146 -12.74 -5.53 1.66
CA LEU A 146 -13.25 -6.77 2.23
C LEU A 146 -12.67 -8.01 1.55
N LEU A 147 -12.59 -8.02 0.22
CA LEU A 147 -11.96 -9.12 -0.53
C LEU A 147 -10.48 -9.27 -0.16
N THR A 148 -9.75 -8.18 0.01
CA THR A 148 -8.34 -8.21 0.42
C THR A 148 -8.18 -8.76 1.83
N ILE A 149 -9.03 -8.37 2.76
CA ILE A 149 -9.04 -8.89 4.13
C ILE A 149 -9.37 -10.38 4.13
N LEU A 150 -10.40 -10.81 3.40
CA LEU A 150 -10.78 -12.22 3.28
C LEU A 150 -9.67 -13.08 2.68
N TYR A 151 -9.00 -12.57 1.64
CA TYR A 151 -7.84 -13.23 1.06
C TYR A 151 -6.70 -13.36 2.08
N ALA A 152 -6.39 -12.30 2.82
CA ALA A 152 -5.35 -12.30 3.84
C ALA A 152 -5.65 -13.30 4.96
N ILE A 153 -6.92 -13.44 5.37
CA ILE A 153 -7.39 -14.43 6.36
C ILE A 153 -7.18 -15.85 5.82
N LYS A 154 -7.64 -16.11 4.60
CA LYS A 154 -7.56 -17.45 3.99
C LYS A 154 -6.12 -17.93 3.82
N VAL A 155 -5.23 -17.05 3.38
CA VAL A 155 -3.80 -17.38 3.22
C VAL A 155 -3.13 -17.63 4.56
N ASN A 156 -3.47 -16.86 5.62
CA ASN A 156 -2.96 -17.09 6.97
C ASN A 156 -3.42 -18.43 7.54
N ALA A 157 -4.71 -18.74 7.41
CA ALA A 157 -5.24 -20.01 7.90
C ALA A 157 -4.59 -21.22 7.23
N LYS A 158 -4.28 -21.12 5.92
CA LYS A 158 -3.57 -22.17 5.19
C LYS A 158 -2.15 -22.35 5.70
N LYS A 159 -1.45 -21.26 6.01
CA LYS A 159 -0.07 -21.30 6.51
C LYS A 159 0.02 -21.89 7.91
N GLU A 160 -0.92 -21.53 8.81
CA GLU A 160 -0.96 -22.12 10.16
C GLU A 160 -1.23 -23.63 10.15
N LYS A 161 -2.00 -24.11 9.17
CA LYS A 161 -2.19 -25.55 9.00
C LYS A 161 -0.92 -26.26 8.52
N GLN A 162 -0.17 -25.67 7.59
CA GLN A 162 1.10 -26.23 7.11
C GLN A 162 2.17 -26.26 8.21
N GLU A 163 2.34 -25.16 8.97
CA GLU A 163 3.29 -25.12 10.10
C GLU A 163 2.94 -26.13 11.22
N LYS A 164 1.66 -26.47 11.37
CA LYS A 164 1.24 -27.51 12.32
C LYS A 164 1.53 -28.93 11.81
N GLN A 165 1.37 -29.17 10.52
CA GLN A 165 1.67 -30.47 9.92
C GLN A 165 3.18 -30.76 9.91
N GLU A 166 4.01 -29.79 9.51
CA GLU A 166 5.47 -29.91 9.54
C GLU A 166 5.99 -30.22 10.97
N LYS A 167 5.41 -29.60 12.00
CA LYS A 167 5.80 -29.88 13.39
C LYS A 167 5.38 -31.27 13.89
N ILE A 168 4.36 -31.85 13.33
CA ILE A 168 3.94 -33.22 13.69
C ILE A 168 4.88 -34.23 13.03
N GLU A 169 5.26 -34.00 11.76
CA GLU A 169 6.20 -34.85 11.02
C GLU A 169 7.66 -34.80 11.56
N GLU A 170 8.07 -33.67 12.20
CA GLU A 170 9.39 -33.59 12.86
C GLU A 170 9.44 -34.27 14.25
N THR A 171 8.29 -34.66 14.77
CA THR A 171 8.21 -35.22 16.14
C THR A 171 7.99 -36.75 16.13
N GLU A 172 7.75 -37.37 14.95
CA GLU A 172 7.74 -38.81 14.71
C GLU A 172 9.10 -39.30 14.19
#